data_e1ce0353ccc78f5c6a26b901546e086f
#
_entry.id   e1ce0353ccc78f5c6a26b901546e086f
#
_cell.length_a   1.000
_cell.length_b   1.000
_cell.length_c   1.000
_cell.angle_alpha   90.00
_cell.angle_beta   90.00
_cell.angle_gamma   90.00
#
_symmetry.space_group_name_H-M   'P 1'
#
loop_
_entity.id
_entity.type
_entity.pdbx_description
1 polymer ?
#
loop_
_entity_poly.entity_id
_entity_poly.type
_entity_poly.pdbx_seq_one_letter_code
_entity_poly.pdbx_strand_id
1 'polypeptide(L)'
;MREHFVGNNKRIAVYDDLFSMDFRLNIYAFVKNSAFRLGWGDSIDFYKRNHMYLHSAYSPEDIDNSGVIDAISVSSAASELNGYFVSKVIVNLSTPADANFVHTHPESKVLLYYVNLEWRDGWHGETLFYDEAGKEVAFANAYTPGRIIAFDATIPHAIRPQSMIATPYRFTMAIILNKAISPKKDVK
;
A
#
# COMPACT_ATOMS: atom_id res chain seq x y z
N MET A 1 -0.65 2.65 -17.25
CA MET A 1 0.06 1.63 -16.44
C MET A 1 1.52 1.60 -16.86
N ARG A 2 2.44 1.45 -15.91
CA ARG A 2 3.88 1.25 -16.12
C ARG A 2 4.32 0.04 -15.29
N GLU A 3 5.29 -0.72 -15.78
CA GLU A 3 5.81 -1.89 -15.08
C GLU A 3 7.30 -1.75 -14.80
N HIS A 4 7.71 -2.25 -13.66
CA HIS A 4 9.10 -2.35 -13.23
C HIS A 4 9.33 -3.74 -12.66
N PHE A 5 10.57 -4.20 -12.72
CA PHE A 5 10.95 -5.51 -12.20
C PHE A 5 12.16 -5.35 -11.28
N VAL A 6 12.11 -6.00 -10.12
CA VAL A 6 13.17 -5.97 -9.12
C VAL A 6 13.50 -7.39 -8.66
N GLY A 7 14.73 -7.58 -8.19
CA GLY A 7 15.20 -8.88 -7.72
C GLY A 7 14.97 -9.99 -8.78
N ASN A 8 14.58 -11.18 -8.36
CA ASN A 8 14.28 -12.33 -9.24
C ASN A 8 13.06 -12.10 -10.16
N ASN A 9 13.08 -11.00 -10.89
CA ASN A 9 12.04 -10.60 -11.85
C ASN A 9 10.65 -10.42 -11.19
N LYS A 10 10.61 -9.97 -9.94
CA LYS A 10 9.36 -9.66 -9.24
C LYS A 10 8.78 -8.35 -9.78
N ARG A 11 7.51 -8.42 -10.16
CA ARG A 11 6.81 -7.33 -10.84
C ARG A 11 6.30 -6.27 -9.85
N ILE A 12 6.47 -5.00 -10.24
CA ILE A 12 5.82 -3.83 -9.66
C ILE A 12 5.04 -3.14 -10.79
N ALA A 13 3.73 -2.97 -10.63
CA ALA A 13 2.89 -2.26 -11.58
C ALA A 13 2.39 -0.95 -10.97
N VAL A 14 2.47 0.13 -11.73
CA VAL A 14 2.08 1.47 -11.31
C VAL A 14 0.91 1.95 -12.16
N TYR A 15 -0.17 2.33 -11.51
CA TYR A 15 -1.41 2.79 -12.12
C TYR A 15 -1.70 4.23 -11.69
N ASP A 16 -1.82 5.12 -12.64
CA ASP A 16 -2.22 6.50 -12.45
C ASP A 16 -3.64 6.72 -13.01
N ASP A 17 -4.32 7.74 -12.51
CA ASP A 17 -5.60 8.24 -13.03
C ASP A 17 -6.73 7.19 -13.08
N LEU A 18 -6.75 6.28 -12.10
CA LEU A 18 -7.78 5.22 -12.01
C LEU A 18 -9.15 5.75 -11.57
N PHE A 19 -9.17 6.83 -10.79
CA PHE A 19 -10.36 7.30 -10.09
C PHE A 19 -10.66 8.75 -10.39
N SER A 20 -11.95 9.08 -10.48
CA SER A 20 -12.42 10.47 -10.57
C SER A 20 -12.05 11.27 -9.31
N MET A 21 -12.01 12.59 -9.42
CA MET A 21 -11.74 13.45 -8.26
C MET A 21 -12.78 13.27 -7.16
N ASP A 22 -14.05 13.13 -7.51
CA ASP A 22 -15.15 12.93 -6.53
C ASP A 22 -14.95 11.63 -5.74
N PHE A 23 -14.56 10.55 -6.42
CA PHE A 23 -14.25 9.28 -5.74
C PHE A 23 -13.03 9.44 -4.81
N ARG A 24 -11.98 10.11 -5.26
CA ARG A 24 -10.79 10.39 -4.44
C ARG A 24 -11.12 11.23 -3.20
N LEU A 25 -11.99 12.23 -3.33
CA LEU A 25 -12.50 13.04 -2.20
C LEU A 25 -13.22 12.16 -1.18
N ASN A 26 -14.09 11.25 -1.64
CA ASN A 26 -14.82 10.33 -0.77
C ASN A 26 -13.87 9.38 -0.01
N ILE A 27 -12.89 8.79 -0.70
CA ILE A 27 -11.88 7.93 -0.04
C ILE A 27 -11.01 8.74 0.93
N TYR A 28 -10.62 9.96 0.56
CA TYR A 28 -9.85 10.83 1.46
C TYR A 28 -10.66 11.17 2.74
N ALA A 29 -11.94 11.48 2.60
CA ALA A 29 -12.82 11.74 3.74
C ALA A 29 -13.00 10.48 4.61
N PHE A 30 -13.19 9.31 4.01
CA PHE A 30 -13.26 8.02 4.70
C PHE A 30 -11.99 7.78 5.53
N VAL A 31 -10.82 7.91 4.90
CA VAL A 31 -9.51 7.69 5.54
C VAL A 31 -9.26 8.70 6.65
N LYS A 32 -9.54 9.99 6.41
CA LYS A 32 -9.36 11.05 7.41
C LYS A 32 -10.20 10.83 8.67
N ASN A 33 -11.36 10.21 8.54
CA ASN A 33 -12.27 9.89 9.64
C ASN A 33 -12.04 8.50 10.26
N SER A 34 -11.01 7.78 9.82
CA SER A 34 -10.65 6.47 10.37
C SER A 34 -10.22 6.56 11.83
N ALA A 35 -10.53 5.53 12.61
CA ALA A 35 -10.11 5.43 14.01
C ALA A 35 -8.64 4.96 14.09
N PHE A 36 -7.72 5.90 13.96
CA PHE A 36 -6.28 5.60 14.07
C PHE A 36 -5.89 5.22 15.49
N ARG A 37 -5.08 4.18 15.58
CA ARG A 37 -4.46 3.73 16.83
C ARG A 37 -2.97 3.47 16.62
N LEU A 38 -2.21 3.65 17.67
CA LEU A 38 -0.80 3.23 17.72
C LEU A 38 -0.76 1.71 17.91
N GLY A 39 0.22 1.03 17.30
CA GLY A 39 0.40 -0.41 17.54
C GLY A 39 0.71 -1.24 16.30
N TRP A 40 0.97 -0.60 15.15
CA TRP A 40 1.46 -1.29 13.96
C TRP A 40 2.98 -1.12 13.85
N GLY A 41 3.70 -2.17 13.54
CA GLY A 41 5.14 -2.15 13.27
C GLY A 41 5.49 -2.98 12.05
N ASP A 42 6.55 -2.59 11.35
CA ASP A 42 7.01 -3.25 10.14
C ASP A 42 7.57 -4.66 10.40
N SER A 43 8.06 -4.90 11.62
CA SER A 43 8.54 -6.21 12.05
C SER A 43 8.46 -6.38 13.57
N ILE A 44 8.62 -7.62 14.04
CA ILE A 44 8.67 -7.92 15.47
C ILE A 44 9.81 -7.18 16.18
N ASP A 45 10.93 -6.91 15.50
CA ASP A 45 12.06 -6.18 16.09
C ASP A 45 11.72 -4.71 16.34
N PHE A 46 10.84 -4.12 15.55
CA PHE A 46 10.37 -2.75 15.76
C PHE A 46 9.41 -2.64 16.94
N TYR A 47 8.55 -3.63 17.15
CA TYR A 47 7.77 -3.73 18.39
C TYR A 47 8.69 -3.75 19.62
N LYS A 48 9.76 -4.53 19.59
CA LYS A 48 10.75 -4.57 20.68
C LYS A 48 11.47 -3.23 20.91
N ARG A 49 11.56 -2.39 19.86
CA ARG A 49 12.17 -1.05 19.92
C ARG A 49 11.14 0.06 20.15
N ASN A 50 9.88 -0.27 20.41
CA ASN A 50 8.76 0.67 20.54
C ASN A 50 8.54 1.57 19.30
N HIS A 51 8.97 1.12 18.12
CA HIS A 51 8.62 1.77 16.84
C HIS A 51 7.27 1.26 16.37
N MET A 52 6.24 2.06 16.57
CA MET A 52 4.88 1.76 16.18
C MET A 52 4.30 2.92 15.38
N TYR A 53 3.49 2.58 14.39
CA TYR A 53 2.84 3.55 13.50
C TYR A 53 1.37 3.73 13.84
N LEU A 54 0.84 4.88 13.47
CA LEU A 54 -0.59 5.14 13.48
C LEU A 54 -1.24 4.43 12.29
N HIS A 55 -2.21 3.57 12.57
CA HIS A 55 -2.93 2.80 11.57
C HIS A 55 -4.40 2.62 11.93
N SER A 56 -5.19 2.30 10.92
CA SER A 56 -6.55 1.74 11.07
C SER A 56 -6.65 0.49 10.21
N ALA A 57 -7.12 -0.60 10.78
CA ALA A 57 -7.27 -1.88 10.08
C ALA A 57 -8.76 -2.16 9.82
N TYR A 58 -9.07 -2.64 8.63
CA TYR A 58 -10.40 -2.97 8.16
C TYR A 58 -10.46 -4.42 7.69
N SER A 59 -11.54 -5.11 8.02
CA SER A 59 -11.91 -6.36 7.36
C SER A 59 -12.36 -6.08 5.92
N PRO A 60 -12.45 -7.11 5.05
CA PRO A 60 -13.04 -6.93 3.71
C PRO A 60 -14.45 -6.32 3.77
N GLU A 61 -15.30 -6.80 4.69
CA GLU A 61 -16.67 -6.31 4.84
C GLU A 61 -16.72 -4.83 5.26
N ASP A 62 -15.83 -4.41 6.17
CA ASP A 62 -15.76 -3.02 6.64
C ASP A 62 -15.32 -2.06 5.53
N ILE A 63 -14.42 -2.52 4.63
CA ILE A 63 -13.90 -1.69 3.54
C ILE A 63 -14.86 -1.62 2.34
N ASP A 64 -15.76 -2.59 2.17
CA ASP A 64 -16.73 -2.61 1.07
C ASP A 64 -17.57 -1.33 1.06
N ASN A 65 -17.90 -0.77 2.23
CA ASN A 65 -18.61 0.50 2.34
C ASN A 65 -17.85 1.70 1.74
N SER A 66 -16.54 1.60 1.53
CA SER A 66 -15.76 2.64 0.86
C SER A 66 -15.88 2.59 -0.67
N GLY A 67 -16.32 1.46 -1.23
CA GLY A 67 -16.39 1.20 -2.67
C GLY A 67 -15.02 1.09 -3.37
N VAL A 68 -13.91 1.05 -2.62
CA VAL A 68 -12.57 1.07 -3.23
C VAL A 68 -12.26 -0.21 -4.00
N ILE A 69 -12.70 -1.36 -3.50
CA ILE A 69 -12.47 -2.65 -4.16
C ILE A 69 -13.28 -2.73 -5.46
N ASP A 70 -14.54 -2.31 -5.42
CA ASP A 70 -15.40 -2.24 -6.60
C ASP A 70 -14.82 -1.29 -7.66
N ALA A 71 -14.36 -0.11 -7.26
CA ALA A 71 -13.74 0.83 -8.17
C ALA A 71 -12.46 0.27 -8.82
N ILE A 72 -11.65 -0.50 -8.09
CA ILE A 72 -10.48 -1.20 -8.66
C ILE A 72 -10.94 -2.28 -9.64
N SER A 73 -11.98 -3.04 -9.31
CA SER A 73 -12.48 -4.18 -10.11
C SER A 73 -12.98 -3.79 -11.50
N VAL A 74 -13.39 -2.55 -11.69
CA VAL A 74 -13.85 -2.00 -12.98
C VAL A 74 -12.82 -1.08 -13.65
N SER A 75 -11.63 -0.92 -13.07
CA SER A 75 -10.56 -0.07 -13.58
C SER A 75 -9.55 -0.85 -14.44
N SER A 76 -8.55 -0.14 -14.97
CA SER A 76 -7.42 -0.79 -15.65
C SER A 76 -6.52 -1.62 -14.72
N ALA A 77 -6.71 -1.55 -13.40
CA ALA A 77 -6.02 -2.37 -12.41
C ALA A 77 -6.82 -3.64 -12.02
N ALA A 78 -7.98 -3.89 -12.63
CA ALA A 78 -8.86 -5.04 -12.30
C ALA A 78 -8.13 -6.39 -12.35
N SER A 79 -7.20 -6.57 -13.30
CA SER A 79 -6.41 -7.81 -13.43
C SER A 79 -5.55 -8.13 -12.21
N GLU A 80 -5.23 -7.13 -11.37
CA GLU A 80 -4.46 -7.34 -10.15
C GLU A 80 -5.23 -8.13 -9.07
N LEU A 81 -6.56 -8.15 -9.18
CA LEU A 81 -7.44 -8.91 -8.28
C LEU A 81 -7.66 -10.36 -8.75
N ASN A 82 -7.33 -10.70 -10.00
CA ASN A 82 -7.61 -12.01 -10.56
C ASN A 82 -6.86 -13.15 -9.85
N GLY A 83 -7.60 -14.09 -9.29
CA GLY A 83 -7.04 -15.23 -8.54
C GLY A 83 -6.60 -14.87 -7.10
N TYR A 84 -7.01 -13.70 -6.61
CA TYR A 84 -6.74 -13.23 -5.25
C TYR A 84 -8.06 -12.89 -4.55
N PHE A 85 -8.01 -12.88 -3.22
CA PHE A 85 -9.05 -12.29 -2.38
C PHE A 85 -8.43 -11.25 -1.44
N VAL A 86 -9.20 -10.25 -1.06
CA VAL A 86 -8.79 -9.26 -0.06
C VAL A 86 -8.75 -9.92 1.31
N SER A 87 -7.59 -9.91 1.94
CA SER A 87 -7.38 -10.48 3.26
C SER A 87 -7.65 -9.44 4.36
N LYS A 88 -7.15 -8.24 4.16
CA LYS A 88 -7.33 -7.09 5.06
C LYS A 88 -6.95 -5.80 4.33
N VAL A 89 -7.39 -4.68 4.87
CA VAL A 89 -6.95 -3.36 4.41
C VAL A 89 -6.39 -2.58 5.59
N ILE A 90 -5.20 -2.01 5.41
CA ILE A 90 -4.53 -1.18 6.40
C ILE A 90 -4.42 0.24 5.87
N VAL A 91 -5.02 1.16 6.58
CA VAL A 91 -4.81 2.60 6.35
C VAL A 91 -3.70 3.06 7.28
N ASN A 92 -2.62 3.56 6.71
CA ASN A 92 -1.49 4.10 7.47
C ASN A 92 -1.54 5.63 7.45
N LEU A 93 -1.26 6.23 8.61
CA LEU A 93 -0.99 7.64 8.78
C LEU A 93 0.47 7.79 9.17
N SER A 94 1.24 8.50 8.35
CA SER A 94 2.65 8.81 8.64
C SER A 94 2.83 10.31 8.84
N THR A 95 3.82 10.66 9.66
CA THR A 95 4.27 12.03 9.94
C THR A 95 5.72 12.21 9.50
N PRO A 96 6.24 13.46 9.40
CA PRO A 96 7.65 13.69 9.06
C PRO A 96 8.66 13.06 10.04
N ALA A 97 8.22 12.74 11.26
CA ALA A 97 9.07 12.16 12.30
C ALA A 97 9.10 10.62 12.30
N ASP A 98 8.27 9.96 11.48
CA ASP A 98 8.20 8.51 11.47
C ASP A 98 9.46 7.89 10.85
N ALA A 99 10.01 6.89 11.53
CA ALA A 99 11.07 6.04 11.01
C ALA A 99 10.46 4.80 10.38
N ASN A 100 10.68 4.63 9.07
CA ASN A 100 10.19 3.47 8.34
C ASN A 100 11.35 2.53 8.00
N PHE A 101 11.12 1.23 8.11
CA PHE A 101 12.14 0.21 7.96
C PHE A 101 11.84 -0.71 6.80
N VAL A 102 12.91 -1.28 6.23
CA VAL A 102 12.76 -2.26 5.16
C VAL A 102 12.09 -3.52 5.71
N HIS A 103 11.02 -3.95 5.08
CA HIS A 103 10.25 -5.13 5.48
C HIS A 103 9.61 -5.81 4.26
N THR A 104 9.08 -7.00 4.50
CA THR A 104 8.25 -7.78 3.57
C THR A 104 6.99 -8.23 4.27
N HIS A 105 6.01 -8.70 3.52
CA HIS A 105 4.79 -9.28 4.08
C HIS A 105 4.70 -10.76 3.75
N PRO A 106 4.07 -11.58 4.63
CA PRO A 106 3.86 -13.01 4.38
C PRO A 106 2.74 -13.28 3.37
N GLU A 107 1.93 -12.29 3.07
CA GLU A 107 0.84 -12.35 2.09
C GLU A 107 1.39 -12.41 0.66
N SER A 108 0.47 -12.53 -0.32
CA SER A 108 0.90 -12.76 -1.71
C SER A 108 1.16 -11.47 -2.49
N LYS A 109 0.31 -10.46 -2.31
CA LYS A 109 0.37 -9.21 -3.09
C LYS A 109 -0.15 -8.04 -2.27
N VAL A 110 0.35 -6.85 -2.55
CA VAL A 110 -0.13 -5.58 -1.99
C VAL A 110 -0.56 -4.67 -3.13
N LEU A 111 -1.74 -4.04 -2.98
CA LEU A 111 -2.12 -2.86 -3.74
C LEU A 111 -2.02 -1.66 -2.79
N LEU A 112 -1.05 -0.78 -3.03
CA LEU A 112 -0.82 0.40 -2.20
C LEU A 112 -1.39 1.63 -2.89
N TYR A 113 -2.45 2.21 -2.33
CA TYR A 113 -3.11 3.42 -2.81
C TYR A 113 -2.62 4.66 -2.06
N TYR A 114 -2.24 5.71 -2.79
CA TYR A 114 -1.83 7.00 -2.27
C TYR A 114 -3.03 7.93 -2.13
N VAL A 115 -3.45 8.17 -0.90
CA VAL A 115 -4.78 8.74 -0.57
C VAL A 115 -4.83 10.26 -0.60
N ASN A 116 -3.74 10.96 -0.24
CA ASN A 116 -3.75 12.42 -0.21
C ASN A 116 -4.20 13.00 -1.56
N LEU A 117 -4.88 14.14 -1.52
CA LEU A 117 -5.41 14.80 -2.72
C LEU A 117 -4.36 15.67 -3.42
N GLU A 118 -3.39 16.17 -2.65
CA GLU A 118 -2.27 16.99 -3.13
C GLU A 118 -0.96 16.44 -2.56
N TRP A 119 0.09 16.49 -3.37
CA TRP A 119 1.48 16.21 -2.98
C TRP A 119 2.41 17.01 -3.87
N ARG A 120 3.39 17.70 -3.30
CA ARG A 120 4.27 18.62 -4.04
C ARG A 120 5.67 18.05 -4.16
N ASP A 121 6.39 18.50 -5.18
CA ASP A 121 7.80 18.20 -5.34
C ASP A 121 8.60 18.61 -4.10
N GLY A 122 9.56 17.77 -3.70
CA GLY A 122 10.36 17.98 -2.50
C GLY A 122 9.69 17.58 -1.19
N TRP A 123 8.42 17.13 -1.21
CA TRP A 123 7.78 16.59 -0.01
C TRP A 123 8.21 15.17 0.33
N HIS A 124 8.92 14.49 -0.59
CA HIS A 124 9.38 13.11 -0.42
C HIS A 124 8.23 12.12 -0.18
N GLY A 125 8.41 11.13 0.68
CA GLY A 125 7.36 10.14 0.96
C GLY A 125 7.25 9.03 -0.07
N GLU A 126 8.30 8.82 -0.87
CA GLU A 126 8.40 7.75 -1.87
C GLU A 126 8.27 6.38 -1.21
N THR A 127 7.69 5.43 -1.94
CA THR A 127 7.84 4.01 -1.61
C THR A 127 9.10 3.50 -2.30
N LEU A 128 10.03 3.00 -1.49
CA LEU A 128 11.32 2.47 -1.92
C LEU A 128 11.21 0.95 -1.97
N PHE A 129 11.59 0.37 -3.11
CA PHE A 129 11.70 -1.06 -3.31
C PHE A 129 13.17 -1.43 -3.42
N TYR A 130 13.57 -2.45 -2.69
CA TYR A 130 14.96 -2.83 -2.55
C TYR A 130 15.28 -4.09 -3.33
N ASP A 131 16.56 -4.37 -3.44
CA ASP A 131 17.07 -5.65 -3.88
C ASP A 131 16.63 -6.79 -2.92
N GLU A 132 16.87 -8.03 -3.28
CA GLU A 132 16.49 -9.19 -2.45
C GLU A 132 17.12 -9.18 -1.06
N ALA A 133 18.31 -8.60 -0.93
CA ALA A 133 19.01 -8.47 0.34
C ALA A 133 18.48 -7.33 1.21
N GLY A 134 17.58 -6.48 0.69
CA GLY A 134 17.03 -5.33 1.38
C GLY A 134 18.04 -4.21 1.63
N LYS A 135 19.12 -4.14 0.82
CA LYS A 135 20.23 -3.21 1.06
C LYS A 135 20.27 -2.03 0.10
N GLU A 136 20.03 -2.29 -1.18
CA GLU A 136 20.11 -1.27 -2.22
C GLU A 136 18.72 -0.96 -2.79
N VAL A 137 18.44 0.33 -3.00
CA VAL A 137 17.19 0.74 -3.64
C VAL A 137 17.24 0.40 -5.12
N ALA A 138 16.43 -0.57 -5.53
CA ALA A 138 16.32 -0.98 -6.93
C ALA A 138 15.29 -0.14 -7.70
N PHE A 139 14.22 0.33 -7.03
CA PHE A 139 13.22 1.20 -7.62
C PHE A 139 12.60 2.11 -6.54
N ALA A 140 12.38 3.37 -6.88
CA ALA A 140 11.70 4.33 -6.04
C ALA A 140 10.45 4.87 -6.74
N ASN A 141 9.30 4.80 -6.09
CA ASN A 141 8.06 5.32 -6.62
C ASN A 141 7.63 6.57 -5.86
N ALA A 142 7.58 7.71 -6.56
CA ALA A 142 7.15 8.97 -6.00
C ALA A 142 5.71 8.88 -5.46
N TYR A 143 5.44 9.56 -4.36
CA TYR A 143 4.08 9.71 -3.84
C TYR A 143 3.29 10.61 -4.80
N THR A 144 2.41 10.01 -5.58
CA THR A 144 1.52 10.72 -6.51
C THR A 144 0.08 10.49 -6.06
N PRO A 145 -0.67 11.53 -5.71
CA PRO A 145 -2.06 11.42 -5.28
C PRO A 145 -2.95 10.62 -6.25
N GLY A 146 -3.70 9.65 -5.74
CA GLY A 146 -4.58 8.80 -6.56
C GLY A 146 -3.92 7.61 -7.24
N ARG A 147 -2.59 7.45 -7.13
CA ARG A 147 -1.83 6.33 -7.68
C ARG A 147 -2.07 5.05 -6.90
N ILE A 148 -2.15 3.91 -7.61
CA ILE A 148 -2.02 2.57 -7.04
C ILE A 148 -0.72 1.93 -7.52
N ILE A 149 -0.01 1.29 -6.59
CA ILE A 149 1.13 0.42 -6.89
C ILE A 149 0.74 -1.01 -6.50
N ALA A 150 0.80 -1.93 -7.47
CA ALA A 150 0.61 -3.36 -7.22
C ALA A 150 1.97 -4.06 -7.22
N PHE A 151 2.28 -4.80 -6.17
CA PHE A 151 3.57 -5.49 -6.06
C PHE A 151 3.49 -6.79 -5.28
N ASP A 152 4.41 -7.70 -5.57
CA ASP A 152 4.59 -8.93 -4.80
C ASP A 152 4.98 -8.59 -3.35
N ALA A 153 4.25 -9.12 -2.40
CA ALA A 153 4.40 -8.80 -0.97
C ALA A 153 5.78 -9.18 -0.40
N THR A 154 6.50 -10.08 -1.08
CA THR A 154 7.86 -10.50 -0.70
C THR A 154 8.97 -9.58 -1.21
N ILE A 155 8.65 -8.52 -1.96
CA ILE A 155 9.65 -7.51 -2.33
C ILE A 155 9.98 -6.68 -1.09
N PRO A 156 11.26 -6.60 -0.66
CA PRO A 156 11.65 -5.73 0.43
C PRO A 156 11.35 -4.26 0.09
N HIS A 157 10.65 -3.58 0.96
CA HIS A 157 10.23 -2.20 0.72
C HIS A 157 10.18 -1.38 2.01
N ALA A 158 10.25 -0.06 1.86
CA ALA A 158 10.08 0.89 2.94
C ALA A 158 9.48 2.19 2.42
N ILE A 159 8.99 3.03 3.31
CA ILE A 159 8.57 4.39 2.99
C ILE A 159 9.72 5.33 3.34
N ARG A 160 10.10 6.21 2.42
CA ARG A 160 10.91 7.37 2.79
C ARG A 160 10.02 8.35 3.57
N PRO A 161 10.42 8.82 4.77
CA PRO A 161 9.66 9.83 5.50
C PRO A 161 9.41 11.07 4.64
N GLN A 162 8.22 11.67 4.77
CA GLN A 162 7.99 12.96 4.15
C GLN A 162 8.86 14.05 4.80
N SER A 163 9.17 15.09 4.04
CA SER A 163 9.96 16.21 4.53
C SER A 163 9.17 17.06 5.54
N MET A 164 9.88 17.81 6.39
CA MET A 164 9.27 18.71 7.38
C MET A 164 8.43 19.83 6.75
N ILE A 165 8.62 20.13 5.46
CA ILE A 165 7.83 21.15 4.74
C ILE A 165 6.60 20.56 4.07
N ALA A 166 6.41 19.25 4.12
CA ALA A 166 5.22 18.57 3.60
C ALA A 166 3.99 18.82 4.49
N THR A 167 2.82 18.42 3.97
CA THR A 167 1.63 18.30 4.84
C THR A 167 1.93 17.40 6.03
N PRO A 168 1.39 17.69 7.23
CA PRO A 168 1.74 16.94 8.45
C PRO A 168 1.36 15.45 8.37
N TYR A 169 0.38 15.09 7.54
CA TYR A 169 -0.13 13.72 7.46
C TYR A 169 -0.03 13.17 6.04
N ARG A 170 0.61 12.01 5.91
CA ARG A 170 0.66 11.21 4.71
C ARG A 170 -0.20 9.97 4.91
N PHE A 171 -1.20 9.81 4.08
CA PHE A 171 -2.10 8.66 4.13
C PHE A 171 -1.82 7.69 3.01
N THR A 172 -1.76 6.41 3.34
CA THR A 172 -1.79 5.31 2.37
C THR A 172 -2.80 4.26 2.78
N MET A 173 -3.37 3.58 1.79
CA MET A 173 -4.23 2.43 2.01
C MET A 173 -3.56 1.21 1.36
N ALA A 174 -3.13 0.26 2.17
CA ALA A 174 -2.56 -1.00 1.73
C ALA A 174 -3.66 -2.07 1.71
N ILE A 175 -4.06 -2.48 0.51
CA ILE A 175 -5.00 -3.58 0.28
C ILE A 175 -4.17 -4.85 0.15
N ILE A 176 -4.29 -5.73 1.12
CA ILE A 176 -3.50 -6.94 1.23
C ILE A 176 -4.26 -8.12 0.63
N LEU A 177 -3.63 -8.78 -0.32
CA LEU A 177 -4.23 -9.85 -1.10
C LEU A 177 -3.54 -11.19 -0.84
N ASN A 178 -4.36 -12.24 -0.71
CA ASN A 178 -3.89 -13.62 -0.71
C ASN A 178 -4.42 -14.37 -1.92
N LYS A 179 -3.64 -15.35 -2.41
CA LYS A 179 -4.08 -16.23 -3.50
C LYS A 179 -5.30 -17.02 -3.08
N ALA A 180 -6.31 -17.05 -3.93
CA ALA A 180 -7.43 -17.97 -3.78
C ALA A 180 -6.91 -19.41 -3.91
N ILE A 181 -7.24 -20.23 -2.90
CA ILE A 181 -6.91 -21.66 -2.95
C ILE A 181 -7.83 -22.29 -4.00
N SER A 182 -7.29 -22.70 -5.14
CA SER A 182 -8.06 -23.52 -6.09
C SER A 182 -8.44 -24.83 -5.38
N PRO A 183 -9.72 -25.24 -5.37
CA PRO A 183 -10.06 -26.55 -4.86
C PRO A 183 -9.25 -27.60 -5.62
N LYS A 184 -8.54 -28.47 -4.88
CA LYS A 184 -7.86 -29.62 -5.50
C LYS A 184 -8.91 -30.36 -6.34
N LYS A 185 -8.69 -30.48 -7.65
CA LYS A 185 -9.46 -31.42 -8.47
C LYS A 185 -9.14 -32.79 -7.91
N ASP A 186 -10.10 -33.38 -7.19
CA ASP A 186 -10.03 -34.80 -6.88
C ASP A 186 -9.93 -35.54 -8.19
N VAL A 187 -8.74 -36.06 -8.49
CA VAL A 187 -8.51 -36.96 -9.60
C VAL A 187 -9.19 -38.28 -9.20
N LYS A 188 -10.34 -38.54 -9.80
CA LYS A 188 -11.01 -39.84 -9.74
C LYS A 188 -10.27 -40.84 -10.60
#